data_ecdf1f7d6e5818626ee49df50a2a6b8d
#
_entry.id   ecdf1f7d6e5818626ee49df50a2a6b8d
#
_cell.length_a   1.000
_cell.length_b   1.000
_cell.length_c   1.000
_cell.angle_alpha   90.00
_cell.angle_beta   90.00
_cell.angle_gamma   90.00
#
_symmetry.space_group_name_H-M   'P 1'
#
loop_
_entity.id
_entity.type
_entity.pdbx_description
1 polymer ?
#
loop_
_entity_poly.entity_id
_entity_poly.type
_entity_poly.pdbx_seq_one_letter_code
_entity_poly.pdbx_strand_id
1 'polypeptide(L)'
;MTDTLKWDDHVKHLASSCYGVLAALRKIKNYTNYHLRKHLVECLVLSRLDFNDIIFYPITDCLLKRLQRIQFAAASFVFGRYVNNIDSILKLGWLPMKERREWHILKAAHKAIYSHDWPRNLQLEQVRHARNLRSSSTINLFIFHASDTFQHSAAALFNSLPSNVKCCDNFKSFSKQTLCILKERCRNRAE
;
A
#
# COMPACT_ATOMS: atom_id res chain seq x y z
N MET A 1 0.25 6.27 -25.53
CA MET A 1 1.09 5.46 -24.63
C MET A 1 2.52 5.62 -25.13
N THR A 2 3.41 6.17 -24.35
CA THR A 2 4.83 6.20 -24.68
C THR A 2 5.37 4.77 -24.56
N ASP A 3 6.24 4.33 -25.48
CA ASP A 3 6.82 2.98 -25.56
C ASP A 3 7.62 2.55 -24.31
N THR A 4 7.83 3.47 -23.40
CA THR A 4 8.36 3.20 -22.05
C THR A 4 7.24 3.37 -21.05
N LEU A 5 6.86 2.30 -20.34
CA LEU A 5 5.91 2.29 -19.20
C LEU A 5 6.41 3.20 -18.07
N LYS A 6 6.55 4.48 -18.34
CA LYS A 6 6.89 5.50 -17.34
C LYS A 6 5.58 5.98 -16.70
N TRP A 7 5.46 5.74 -15.41
CA TRP A 7 4.28 6.13 -14.63
C TRP A 7 4.20 7.62 -14.30
N ASP A 8 5.11 8.44 -14.84
CA ASP A 8 5.20 9.87 -14.56
C ASP A 8 3.91 10.62 -14.92
N ASP A 9 3.39 10.41 -16.14
CA ASP A 9 2.16 11.06 -16.59
C ASP A 9 0.95 10.59 -15.78
N HIS A 10 0.87 9.29 -15.50
CA HIS A 10 -0.20 8.76 -14.65
C HIS A 10 -0.19 9.41 -13.26
N VAL A 11 0.96 9.45 -12.60
CA VAL A 11 1.10 10.08 -11.28
C VAL A 11 0.85 11.58 -11.34
N LYS A 12 1.21 12.26 -12.46
CA LYS A 12 0.90 13.68 -12.67
C LYS A 12 -0.60 13.92 -12.75
N HIS A 13 -1.32 13.13 -13.55
CA HIS A 13 -2.78 13.20 -13.66
C HIS A 13 -3.47 12.88 -12.33
N LEU A 14 -3.03 11.83 -11.64
CA LEU A 14 -3.55 11.45 -10.33
C LEU A 14 -3.35 12.58 -9.32
N ALA A 15 -2.16 13.19 -9.30
CA ALA A 15 -1.85 14.31 -8.41
C ALA A 15 -2.77 15.52 -8.70
N SER A 16 -2.92 15.91 -9.98
CA SER A 16 -3.79 17.00 -10.39
C SER A 16 -5.23 16.76 -9.95
N SER A 17 -5.76 15.56 -10.18
CA SER A 17 -7.10 15.16 -9.75
C SER A 17 -7.27 15.23 -8.23
N CYS A 18 -6.32 14.71 -7.45
CA CYS A 18 -6.38 14.74 -5.99
C CYS A 18 -6.31 16.18 -5.45
N TYR A 19 -5.42 17.02 -5.99
CA TYR A 19 -5.34 18.43 -5.59
C TYR A 19 -6.60 19.22 -5.97
N GLY A 20 -7.23 18.92 -7.12
CA GLY A 20 -8.52 19.50 -7.51
C GLY A 20 -9.62 19.20 -6.49
N VAL A 21 -9.72 17.92 -6.04
CA VAL A 21 -10.66 17.52 -4.98
C VAL A 21 -10.33 18.24 -3.66
N LEU A 22 -9.06 18.28 -3.26
CA LEU A 22 -8.67 18.98 -2.02
C LEU A 22 -8.98 20.48 -2.07
N ALA A 23 -8.84 21.11 -3.24
CA ALA A 23 -9.22 22.51 -3.42
C ALA A 23 -10.73 22.73 -3.24
N ALA A 24 -11.55 21.83 -3.80
CA ALA A 24 -13.01 21.86 -3.57
C ALA A 24 -13.37 21.64 -2.10
N LEU A 25 -12.77 20.65 -1.45
CA LEU A 25 -13.00 20.37 -0.03
C LEU A 25 -12.61 21.52 0.89
N ARG A 26 -11.55 22.28 0.57
CA ARG A 26 -11.13 23.46 1.34
C ARG A 26 -12.19 24.54 1.41
N LYS A 27 -13.05 24.68 0.38
CA LYS A 27 -14.14 25.66 0.38
C LYS A 27 -15.19 25.37 1.44
N ILE A 28 -15.39 24.10 1.78
CA ILE A 28 -16.37 23.66 2.78
C ILE A 28 -15.74 23.37 4.15
N LYS A 29 -14.44 23.66 4.33
CA LYS A 29 -13.70 23.33 5.56
C LYS A 29 -14.38 23.86 6.83
N ASN A 30 -14.88 25.08 6.79
CA ASN A 30 -15.49 25.74 7.97
C ASN A 30 -16.86 25.11 8.36
N TYR A 31 -17.50 24.39 7.44
CA TYR A 31 -18.79 23.72 7.65
C TYR A 31 -18.64 22.25 8.02
N THR A 32 -17.40 21.74 8.11
CA THR A 32 -17.11 20.34 8.34
C THR A 32 -16.31 20.13 9.62
N ASN A 33 -16.72 19.16 10.42
CA ASN A 33 -15.97 18.73 11.58
C ASN A 33 -14.82 17.78 11.21
N TYR A 34 -13.97 17.45 12.19
CA TYR A 34 -12.81 16.55 11.99
C TYR A 34 -13.19 15.19 11.40
N HIS A 35 -14.23 14.55 11.93
CA HIS A 35 -14.64 13.21 11.47
C HIS A 35 -15.15 13.22 10.04
N LEU A 36 -15.96 14.20 9.68
CA LEU A 36 -16.47 14.36 8.32
C LEU A 36 -15.32 14.68 7.35
N ARG A 37 -14.38 15.57 7.72
CA ARG A 37 -13.20 15.85 6.89
C ARG A 37 -12.36 14.60 6.63
N LYS A 38 -12.11 13.79 7.68
CA LYS A 38 -11.40 12.53 7.56
C LYS A 38 -12.12 11.58 6.58
N HIS A 39 -13.43 11.39 6.76
CA HIS A 39 -14.21 10.53 5.91
C HIS A 39 -14.23 10.99 4.44
N LEU A 40 -14.44 12.28 4.20
CA LEU A 40 -14.40 12.86 2.86
C LEU A 40 -13.05 12.63 2.17
N VAL A 41 -11.94 12.80 2.89
CA VAL A 41 -10.59 12.54 2.36
C VAL A 41 -10.41 11.05 2.04
N GLU A 42 -10.83 10.16 2.93
CA GLU A 42 -10.74 8.71 2.71
C GLU A 42 -11.50 8.28 1.46
N CYS A 43 -12.73 8.77 1.29
CA CYS A 43 -13.57 8.42 0.15
C CYS A 43 -13.15 9.08 -1.17
N LEU A 44 -12.68 10.33 -1.16
CA LEU A 44 -12.51 11.12 -2.38
C LEU A 44 -11.04 11.27 -2.81
N VAL A 45 -10.10 11.18 -1.88
CA VAL A 45 -8.67 11.35 -2.16
C VAL A 45 -7.93 10.03 -2.02
N LEU A 46 -8.02 9.36 -0.87
CA LEU A 46 -7.26 8.12 -0.64
C LEU A 46 -7.77 6.99 -1.56
N SER A 47 -9.07 6.90 -1.81
CA SER A 47 -9.62 5.93 -2.77
C SER A 47 -9.01 6.05 -4.17
N ARG A 48 -8.71 7.28 -4.62
CA ARG A 48 -8.04 7.52 -5.91
C ARG A 48 -6.57 7.12 -5.88
N LEU A 49 -5.88 7.36 -4.76
CA LEU A 49 -4.49 6.96 -4.57
C LEU A 49 -4.33 5.44 -4.49
N ASP A 50 -5.37 4.74 -4.00
CA ASP A 50 -5.39 3.29 -3.85
C ASP A 50 -5.85 2.56 -5.14
N PHE A 51 -6.53 3.29 -6.03
CA PHE A 51 -7.07 2.69 -7.24
C PHE A 51 -5.95 2.15 -8.13
N ASN A 52 -5.93 0.85 -8.33
CA ASN A 52 -4.94 0.13 -9.15
C ASN A 52 -3.47 0.37 -8.75
N ASP A 53 -3.19 0.75 -7.50
CA ASP A 53 -1.84 1.08 -7.02
C ASP A 53 -0.85 -0.10 -7.09
N ILE A 54 -1.35 -1.32 -7.12
CA ILE A 54 -0.56 -2.55 -7.30
C ILE A 54 0.07 -2.62 -8.70
N ILE A 55 -0.62 -2.12 -9.74
CA ILE A 55 -0.19 -2.26 -11.15
C ILE A 55 1.10 -1.46 -11.41
N PHE A 56 1.26 -0.32 -10.74
CA PHE A 56 2.44 0.54 -10.90
C PHE A 56 3.38 0.47 -9.68
N TYR A 57 3.56 -0.73 -9.15
CA TYR A 57 4.55 -1.05 -8.15
C TYR A 57 5.57 -2.07 -8.75
N PRO A 58 6.87 -1.91 -8.52
CA PRO A 58 7.54 -0.83 -7.79
C PRO A 58 7.52 0.51 -8.55
N ILE A 59 7.54 1.59 -7.80
CA ILE A 59 7.53 2.96 -8.32
C ILE A 59 8.80 3.68 -7.86
N THR A 60 9.30 4.62 -8.66
CA THR A 60 10.49 5.39 -8.31
C THR A 60 10.27 6.23 -7.05
N ASP A 61 11.33 6.44 -6.26
CA ASP A 61 11.25 7.24 -5.03
C ASP A 61 10.76 8.68 -5.28
N CYS A 62 11.08 9.25 -6.44
CA CYS A 62 10.62 10.58 -6.83
C CYS A 62 9.07 10.63 -6.93
N LEU A 63 8.49 9.65 -7.62
CA LEU A 63 7.04 9.55 -7.78
C LEU A 63 6.35 9.19 -6.46
N LEU A 64 6.96 8.30 -5.66
CA LEU A 64 6.48 7.96 -4.33
C LEU A 64 6.43 9.19 -3.41
N LYS A 65 7.50 10.01 -3.39
CA LYS A 65 7.52 11.28 -2.66
C LYS A 65 6.43 12.25 -3.13
N ARG A 66 6.12 12.26 -4.43
CA ARG A 66 5.03 13.07 -4.99
C ARG A 66 3.67 12.63 -4.46
N LEU A 67 3.40 11.33 -4.44
CA LEU A 67 2.18 10.77 -3.85
C LEU A 67 2.09 11.03 -2.34
N GLN A 68 3.21 10.91 -1.63
CA GLN A 68 3.27 11.20 -0.19
C GLN A 68 2.92 12.67 0.12
N ARG A 69 3.32 13.62 -0.74
CA ARG A 69 2.94 15.04 -0.58
C ARG A 69 1.43 15.25 -0.71
N ILE A 70 0.75 14.49 -1.57
CA ILE A 70 -0.72 14.55 -1.68
C ILE A 70 -1.35 14.07 -0.36
N GLN A 71 -0.83 12.99 0.22
CA GLN A 71 -1.31 12.47 1.49
C GLN A 71 -1.08 13.46 2.65
N PHE A 72 0.05 14.17 2.68
CA PHE A 72 0.29 15.25 3.65
C PHE A 72 -0.67 16.43 3.47
N ALA A 73 -0.97 16.82 2.23
CA ALA A 73 -1.95 17.85 1.95
C ALA A 73 -3.37 17.44 2.39
N ALA A 74 -3.70 16.16 2.21
CA ALA A 74 -4.96 15.57 2.68
C ALA A 74 -5.04 15.55 4.21
N ALA A 75 -3.97 15.13 4.90
CA ALA A 75 -3.88 15.16 6.36
C ALA A 75 -3.96 16.61 6.90
N SER A 76 -3.32 17.57 6.23
CA SER A 76 -3.38 18.99 6.59
C SER A 76 -4.82 19.53 6.52
N PHE A 77 -5.61 19.09 5.55
CA PHE A 77 -7.03 19.45 5.47
C PHE A 77 -7.82 18.86 6.65
N VAL A 78 -7.58 17.59 7.01
CA VAL A 78 -8.28 16.93 8.13
C VAL A 78 -7.97 17.61 9.45
N PHE A 79 -6.68 17.86 9.74
CA PHE A 79 -6.26 18.52 10.99
C PHE A 79 -6.56 20.03 11.02
N GLY A 80 -6.83 20.64 9.89
CA GLY A 80 -7.02 22.09 9.78
C GLY A 80 -5.75 22.92 9.90
N ARG A 81 -4.58 22.30 10.00
CA ARG A 81 -3.24 22.90 10.11
C ARG A 81 -2.26 22.22 9.16
N TYR A 82 -1.13 22.86 8.89
CA TYR A 82 -0.07 22.24 8.07
C TYR A 82 0.52 21.01 8.74
N VAL A 83 0.67 19.93 7.97
CA VAL A 83 1.21 18.66 8.39
C VAL A 83 2.20 18.16 7.33
N ASN A 84 3.40 17.77 7.78
CA ASN A 84 4.48 17.26 6.94
C ASN A 84 5.28 16.15 7.64
N ASN A 85 4.64 15.33 8.45
CA ASN A 85 5.30 14.25 9.17
C ASN A 85 4.48 12.96 9.14
N ILE A 86 5.19 11.84 9.25
CA ILE A 86 4.62 10.49 9.22
C ILE A 86 3.73 10.24 10.45
N ASP A 87 4.09 10.76 11.62
CA ASP A 87 3.32 10.55 12.85
C ASP A 87 1.89 11.07 12.73
N SER A 88 1.71 12.21 12.05
CA SER A 88 0.37 12.74 11.80
C SER A 88 -0.44 11.82 10.88
N ILE A 89 0.18 11.17 9.91
CA ILE A 89 -0.47 10.15 9.07
C ILE A 89 -0.90 8.96 9.94
N LEU A 90 -0.01 8.46 10.80
CA LEU A 90 -0.28 7.34 11.70
C LEU A 90 -1.37 7.69 12.74
N LYS A 91 -1.44 8.95 13.24
CA LYS A 91 -2.51 9.43 14.13
C LYS A 91 -3.89 9.42 13.46
N LEU A 92 -3.97 9.60 12.14
CA LEU A 92 -5.20 9.41 11.36
C LEU A 92 -5.57 7.93 11.17
N GLY A 93 -4.70 7.00 11.59
CA GLY A 93 -4.85 5.58 11.35
C GLY A 93 -4.42 5.15 9.95
N TRP A 94 -3.89 6.05 9.15
CA TRP A 94 -3.42 5.78 7.80
C TRP A 94 -2.00 5.22 7.80
N LEU A 95 -1.65 4.47 6.75
CA LEU A 95 -0.28 4.12 6.43
C LEU A 95 0.32 5.17 5.48
N PRO A 96 1.62 5.49 5.59
CA PRO A 96 2.33 6.25 4.57
C PRO A 96 2.23 5.57 3.21
N MET A 97 2.40 6.31 2.11
CA MET A 97 2.14 5.81 0.75
C MET A 97 2.93 4.57 0.37
N LYS A 98 4.16 4.41 0.85
CA LYS A 98 4.98 3.22 0.61
C LYS A 98 4.36 1.99 1.27
N GLU A 99 4.19 2.06 2.59
CA GLU A 99 3.67 0.97 3.40
C GLU A 99 2.20 0.65 3.07
N ARG A 100 1.43 1.65 2.62
CA ARG A 100 0.07 1.46 2.15
C ARG A 100 0.01 0.58 0.90
N ARG A 101 0.90 0.80 -0.06
CA ARG A 101 1.03 -0.02 -1.27
C ARG A 101 1.56 -1.41 -0.96
N GLU A 102 2.58 -1.51 -0.11
CA GLU A 102 3.08 -2.81 0.38
C GLU A 102 1.94 -3.62 1.03
N TRP A 103 1.07 -2.97 1.81
CA TRP A 103 -0.09 -3.62 2.40
C TRP A 103 -1.10 -4.11 1.36
N HIS A 104 -1.35 -3.35 0.28
CA HIS A 104 -2.22 -3.78 -0.81
C HIS A 104 -1.63 -4.98 -1.56
N ILE A 105 -0.34 -4.98 -1.84
CA ILE A 105 0.36 -6.10 -2.45
C ILE A 105 0.30 -7.35 -1.56
N LEU A 106 0.51 -7.21 -0.26
CA LEU A 106 0.42 -8.32 0.69
C LEU A 106 -1.01 -8.91 0.74
N LYS A 107 -2.04 -8.08 0.69
CA LYS A 107 -3.44 -8.54 0.58
C LYS A 107 -3.69 -9.30 -0.73
N ALA A 108 -3.13 -8.81 -1.84
CA ALA A 108 -3.21 -9.48 -3.12
C ALA A 108 -2.42 -10.81 -3.13
N ALA A 109 -1.21 -10.82 -2.54
CA ALA A 109 -0.42 -12.03 -2.37
C ALA A 109 -1.16 -13.11 -1.57
N HIS A 110 -1.78 -12.73 -0.45
CA HIS A 110 -2.60 -13.65 0.33
C HIS A 110 -3.75 -14.25 -0.49
N LYS A 111 -4.45 -13.42 -1.27
CA LYS A 111 -5.51 -13.92 -2.18
C LYS A 111 -4.94 -14.85 -3.24
N ALA A 112 -3.76 -14.54 -3.81
CA ALA A 112 -3.11 -15.39 -4.81
C ALA A 112 -2.71 -16.77 -4.25
N ILE A 113 -2.44 -16.87 -2.95
CA ILE A 113 -2.05 -18.14 -2.29
C ILE A 113 -3.28 -18.97 -1.90
N TYR A 114 -4.31 -18.29 -1.36
CA TYR A 114 -5.43 -18.96 -0.69
C TYR A 114 -6.77 -18.93 -1.45
N SER A 115 -6.88 -18.11 -2.52
CA SER A 115 -8.11 -18.04 -3.32
C SER A 115 -8.01 -18.84 -4.60
N HIS A 116 -9.05 -19.63 -4.91
CA HIS A 116 -9.15 -20.40 -6.15
C HIS A 116 -9.44 -19.51 -7.38
N ASP A 117 -9.97 -18.31 -7.19
CA ASP A 117 -10.39 -17.39 -8.25
C ASP A 117 -9.27 -16.45 -8.74
N TRP A 118 -8.02 -16.69 -8.31
CA TRP A 118 -6.90 -15.83 -8.70
C TRP A 118 -6.45 -16.12 -10.14
N PRO A 119 -6.15 -15.10 -10.97
CA PRO A 119 -5.72 -15.28 -12.34
C PRO A 119 -4.47 -16.16 -12.46
N ARG A 120 -4.52 -17.17 -13.34
CA ARG A 120 -3.42 -18.15 -13.50
C ARG A 120 -2.08 -17.53 -13.89
N ASN A 121 -2.10 -16.48 -14.71
CA ASN A 121 -0.90 -15.76 -15.15
C ASN A 121 -0.24 -14.90 -14.04
N LEU A 122 -0.92 -14.70 -12.91
CA LEU A 122 -0.43 -13.95 -11.75
C LEU A 122 -0.25 -14.84 -10.50
N GLN A 123 -0.22 -16.16 -10.69
CA GLN A 123 -0.02 -17.10 -9.59
C GLN A 123 1.36 -16.92 -8.95
N LEU A 124 1.41 -17.14 -7.64
CA LEU A 124 2.62 -17.15 -6.84
C LEU A 124 3.01 -18.60 -6.57
N GLU A 125 4.24 -18.95 -6.92
CA GLU A 125 4.75 -20.30 -6.71
C GLU A 125 5.33 -20.45 -5.31
N GLN A 126 4.94 -21.52 -4.61
CA GLN A 126 5.53 -21.86 -3.32
C GLN A 126 6.83 -22.64 -3.52
N VAL A 127 7.85 -22.30 -2.74
CA VAL A 127 9.11 -23.06 -2.73
C VAL A 127 8.84 -24.44 -2.13
N ARG A 128 9.01 -25.49 -2.95
CA ARG A 128 8.95 -26.89 -2.50
C ARG A 128 10.36 -27.38 -2.21
N HIS A 129 10.64 -27.71 -0.95
CA HIS A 129 11.90 -28.34 -0.60
C HIS A 129 11.81 -29.86 -0.81
N ALA A 130 12.78 -30.44 -1.52
CA ALA A 130 12.86 -31.89 -1.74
C ALA A 130 13.15 -32.67 -0.45
N ARG A 131 13.63 -32.01 0.60
CA ARG A 131 13.89 -32.60 1.93
C ARG A 131 13.07 -31.86 2.98
N ASN A 132 12.60 -32.60 4.01
CA ASN A 132 11.95 -32.03 5.19
C ASN A 132 12.96 -31.23 6.03
N LEU A 133 13.10 -29.94 5.72
CA LEU A 133 13.87 -29.00 6.51
C LEU A 133 13.00 -28.42 7.64
N ARG A 134 13.61 -27.94 8.72
CA ARG A 134 12.87 -27.22 9.80
C ARG A 134 12.05 -26.04 9.28
N SER A 135 12.48 -25.44 8.16
CA SER A 135 11.78 -24.35 7.46
C SER A 135 10.66 -24.83 6.53
N SER A 136 10.48 -26.12 6.31
CA SER A 136 9.45 -26.66 5.39
C SER A 136 8.02 -26.46 5.90
N SER A 137 7.84 -26.17 7.20
CA SER A 137 6.55 -25.79 7.77
C SER A 137 6.14 -24.33 7.52
N THR A 138 7.04 -23.51 6.98
CA THR A 138 6.77 -22.09 6.70
C THR A 138 6.58 -21.89 5.21
N ILE A 139 5.48 -21.27 4.84
CA ILE A 139 5.21 -20.92 3.42
C ILE A 139 6.23 -19.87 2.99
N ASN A 140 7.05 -20.20 2.00
CA ASN A 140 7.91 -19.26 1.29
C ASN A 140 7.59 -19.29 -0.19
N LEU A 141 7.61 -18.13 -0.82
CA LEU A 141 7.29 -17.94 -2.22
C LEU A 141 8.58 -17.86 -3.04
N PHE A 142 8.54 -18.43 -4.24
CA PHE A 142 9.62 -18.31 -5.19
C PHE A 142 9.72 -16.86 -5.70
N ILE A 143 10.92 -16.28 -5.65
CA ILE A 143 11.17 -14.90 -6.11
C ILE A 143 11.60 -14.96 -7.58
N PHE A 144 10.77 -14.45 -8.46
CA PHE A 144 11.09 -14.31 -9.88
C PHE A 144 12.18 -13.28 -10.12
N HIS A 145 13.02 -13.51 -11.14
CA HIS A 145 14.14 -12.61 -11.44
C HIS A 145 13.72 -11.23 -11.97
N ALA A 146 12.53 -11.13 -12.58
CA ALA A 146 12.02 -9.86 -13.11
C ALA A 146 11.55 -8.93 -11.98
N SER A 147 12.41 -8.00 -11.55
CA SER A 147 12.22 -7.11 -10.39
C SER A 147 10.98 -6.21 -10.49
N ASP A 148 10.56 -5.88 -11.72
CA ASP A 148 9.46 -4.93 -11.97
C ASP A 148 8.09 -5.61 -12.08
N THR A 149 8.00 -6.88 -11.67
CA THR A 149 6.76 -7.65 -11.71
C THR A 149 6.06 -7.71 -10.36
N PHE A 150 4.72 -7.87 -10.42
CA PHE A 150 3.92 -8.13 -9.23
C PHE A 150 4.41 -9.37 -8.47
N GLN A 151 4.71 -10.47 -9.20
CA GLN A 151 5.15 -11.74 -8.59
C GLN A 151 6.44 -11.56 -7.78
N HIS A 152 7.43 -10.84 -8.32
CA HIS A 152 8.67 -10.54 -7.61
C HIS A 152 8.39 -9.77 -6.31
N SER A 153 7.68 -8.65 -6.44
CA SER A 153 7.40 -7.74 -5.32
C SER A 153 6.53 -8.42 -4.25
N ALA A 154 5.51 -9.15 -4.67
CA ALA A 154 4.61 -9.89 -3.78
C ALA A 154 5.35 -11.00 -3.02
N ALA A 155 6.19 -11.78 -3.71
CA ALA A 155 6.99 -12.84 -3.09
C ALA A 155 8.02 -12.27 -2.10
N ALA A 156 8.75 -11.21 -2.49
CA ALA A 156 9.74 -10.58 -1.63
C ALA A 156 9.11 -10.00 -0.35
N LEU A 157 7.99 -9.27 -0.48
CA LEU A 157 7.26 -8.72 0.66
C LEU A 157 6.66 -9.80 1.55
N PHE A 158 6.04 -10.83 0.97
CA PHE A 158 5.45 -11.93 1.72
C PHE A 158 6.52 -12.70 2.48
N ASN A 159 7.67 -13.01 1.85
CA ASN A 159 8.77 -13.72 2.48
C ASN A 159 9.40 -12.95 3.66
N SER A 160 9.30 -11.61 3.66
CA SER A 160 9.78 -10.78 4.77
C SER A 160 8.89 -10.80 6.02
N LEU A 161 7.69 -11.40 5.93
CA LEU A 161 6.78 -11.48 7.07
C LEU A 161 7.22 -12.57 8.07
N PRO A 162 6.87 -12.42 9.36
CA PRO A 162 7.04 -13.46 10.36
C PRO A 162 6.24 -14.73 10.01
N SER A 163 6.77 -15.90 10.42
CA SER A 163 6.19 -17.21 10.09
C SER A 163 4.73 -17.38 10.56
N ASN A 164 4.40 -16.87 11.74
CA ASN A 164 3.03 -16.89 12.27
C ASN A 164 2.02 -16.15 11.41
N VAL A 165 2.45 -15.07 10.73
CA VAL A 165 1.60 -14.30 9.83
C VAL A 165 1.45 -14.97 8.49
N LYS A 166 2.54 -15.58 7.97
CA LYS A 166 2.52 -16.32 6.70
C LYS A 166 1.55 -17.50 6.69
N CYS A 167 1.42 -18.18 7.83
CA CYS A 167 0.55 -19.35 7.99
C CYS A 167 -0.91 -18.98 8.29
N CYS A 168 -1.27 -17.69 8.32
CA CYS A 168 -2.63 -17.26 8.57
C CYS A 168 -3.46 -17.34 7.28
N ASP A 169 -4.39 -18.30 7.20
CA ASP A 169 -5.31 -18.50 6.07
C ASP A 169 -6.48 -17.51 6.05
N ASN A 170 -6.87 -17.02 7.24
CA ASN A 170 -7.96 -16.05 7.36
C ASN A 170 -7.54 -14.66 6.88
N PHE A 171 -8.12 -14.21 5.78
CA PHE A 171 -7.82 -12.91 5.15
C PHE A 171 -7.96 -11.71 6.08
N LYS A 172 -9.01 -11.67 6.92
CA LYS A 172 -9.24 -10.54 7.83
C LYS A 172 -8.15 -10.48 8.91
N SER A 173 -7.79 -11.63 9.47
CA SER A 173 -6.73 -11.75 10.46
C SER A 173 -5.36 -11.39 9.87
N PHE A 174 -5.02 -11.94 8.70
CA PHE A 174 -3.81 -11.62 7.95
C PHE A 174 -3.69 -10.11 7.67
N SER A 175 -4.76 -9.52 7.13
CA SER A 175 -4.80 -8.09 6.81
C SER A 175 -4.59 -7.19 8.04
N LYS A 176 -5.14 -7.57 9.19
CA LYS A 176 -4.96 -6.86 10.47
C LYS A 176 -3.54 -6.99 11.00
N GLN A 177 -2.97 -8.20 10.98
CA GLN A 177 -1.60 -8.45 11.47
C GLN A 177 -0.56 -7.73 10.61
N THR A 178 -0.67 -7.82 9.28
CA THR A 178 0.22 -7.11 8.34
C THR A 178 0.12 -5.59 8.50
N LEU A 179 -1.08 -5.06 8.74
CA LEU A 179 -1.27 -3.63 9.04
C LEU A 179 -0.53 -3.19 10.31
N CYS A 180 -0.58 -4.00 11.38
CA CYS A 180 0.16 -3.73 12.62
C CYS A 180 1.67 -3.71 12.38
N ILE A 181 2.20 -4.73 11.72
CA ILE A 181 3.65 -4.84 11.41
C ILE A 181 4.13 -3.62 10.60
N LEU A 182 3.38 -3.21 9.59
CA LEU A 182 3.75 -2.06 8.78
C LEU A 182 3.69 -0.74 9.56
N LYS A 183 2.73 -0.58 10.47
CA LYS A 183 2.67 0.59 11.37
C LYS A 183 3.86 0.64 12.34
N GLU A 184 4.24 -0.49 12.91
CA GLU A 184 5.42 -0.59 13.79
C GLU A 184 6.70 -0.26 13.02
N ARG A 185 6.85 -0.81 11.79
CA ARG A 185 7.97 -0.48 10.90
C ARG A 185 8.07 1.03 10.61
N CYS A 186 6.93 1.72 10.48
CA CYS A 186 6.92 3.17 10.29
C CYS A 186 7.37 3.93 11.53
N ARG A 187 6.96 3.50 12.73
CA ARG A 187 7.34 4.15 14.00
C ARG A 187 8.83 4.05 14.25
N ASN A 188 9.40 2.84 14.08
CA ASN A 188 10.84 2.57 14.30
C ASN A 188 11.76 3.32 13.31
N ARG A 189 11.21 3.87 12.21
CA ARG A 189 11.98 4.73 11.28
C ARG A 189 11.87 6.23 11.60
N ALA A 190 10.90 6.60 12.41
CA ALA A 190 10.66 7.99 12.78
C ALA A 190 11.43 8.40 14.03
N GLU A 191 11.95 7.42 14.79
CA GLU A 191 12.92 7.57 15.88
C GLU A 191 14.35 7.65 15.32
#